data_927164ea93e3811c7a2fc495bcb654d5
#
_entry.id   927164ea93e3811c7a2fc495bcb654d5
#
_cell.length_a   1.000
_cell.length_b   1.000
_cell.length_c   1.000
_cell.angle_alpha   90.00
_cell.angle_beta   90.00
_cell.angle_gamma   90.00
#
_symmetry.space_group_name_H-M   'P 1'
#
loop_
_entity.id
_entity.type
_entity.pdbx_description
1 polymer ?
#
loop_
_entity_poly.entity_id
_entity_poly.type
_entity_poly.pdbx_seq_one_letter_code
_entity_poly.pdbx_strand_id
1 'polypeptide(L)'
;MKKNRYLIVLQRRRSLVALVGGLIVSFFTFAAVIMGILEAPTALTPERGGTIVFHLFTVNSNLLSGVGAFLMLPYAVEGIQKKQFRAPKWIMVLQYSGTVCVTLTLIFAMVLILPINGKSAVIGMNLWLHVVCPLMAIVLFCSTETDKVFVRRDTLIALLPFLCYMTVYAYMVFFRRDSAGGWRDIYRMGEYIPFWLAAPLMLLITWGIALGYRYLHNRLIRSAARKLQACWVDTIDPVEVKIEVFGLGNYLGHFARASDVYIPLDILTLLSERYDIPLKTLVEVFVAGVMNEYENLLRVRKQASRVRPAGRASDEQEDICISNS
;
A
#
# COMPACT_ATOMS: atom_id res chain seq x y z
N MET A 1 -2.99 -8.52 32.49
CA MET A 1 -1.67 -7.85 32.38
C MET A 1 -0.78 -8.31 31.22
N LYS A 2 -0.63 -9.62 30.93
CA LYS A 2 0.24 -10.14 29.84
C LYS A 2 -0.19 -9.69 28.43
N LYS A 3 -1.49 -9.63 28.14
CA LYS A 3 -2.09 -9.21 26.85
C LYS A 3 -1.67 -7.79 26.42
N ASN A 4 -1.83 -6.82 27.31
CA ASN A 4 -1.46 -5.43 27.00
C ASN A 4 0.04 -5.27 26.72
N ARG A 5 0.89 -6.05 27.40
CA ARG A 5 2.33 -6.06 27.12
C ARG A 5 2.65 -6.58 25.72
N TYR A 6 2.02 -7.68 25.28
CA TYR A 6 2.29 -8.25 23.96
C TYR A 6 1.85 -7.30 22.83
N LEU A 7 0.64 -6.73 22.94
CA LEU A 7 0.14 -5.74 21.99
C LEU A 7 1.05 -4.49 21.90
N ILE A 8 1.47 -3.97 23.06
CA ILE A 8 2.38 -2.82 23.13
C ILE A 8 3.73 -3.15 22.48
N VAL A 9 4.28 -4.34 22.77
CA VAL A 9 5.56 -4.77 22.17
C VAL A 9 5.44 -4.92 20.66
N LEU A 10 4.35 -5.54 20.16
CA LEU A 10 4.10 -5.71 18.74
C LEU A 10 3.94 -4.37 18.02
N GLN A 11 3.15 -3.45 18.57
CA GLN A 11 2.94 -2.13 17.99
C GLN A 11 4.23 -1.28 17.99
N ARG A 12 5.00 -1.36 19.09
CA ARG A 12 6.30 -0.69 19.17
C ARG A 12 7.29 -1.25 18.15
N ARG A 13 7.32 -2.58 17.96
CA ARG A 13 8.16 -3.22 16.94
C ARG A 13 7.77 -2.77 15.54
N ARG A 14 6.48 -2.74 15.21
CA ARG A 14 5.97 -2.25 13.92
C ARG A 14 6.39 -0.81 13.65
N SER A 15 6.19 0.06 14.63
CA SER A 15 6.59 1.46 14.54
C SER A 15 8.11 1.61 14.36
N LEU A 16 8.90 0.84 15.09
CA LEU A 16 10.37 0.87 14.98
C LEU A 16 10.85 0.39 13.61
N VAL A 17 10.28 -0.71 13.09
CA VAL A 17 10.59 -1.22 11.74
C VAL A 17 10.20 -0.18 10.68
N ALA A 18 9.02 0.42 10.80
CA ALA A 18 8.58 1.47 9.87
C ALA A 18 9.48 2.72 9.94
N LEU A 19 9.93 3.11 11.14
CA LEU A 19 10.82 4.26 11.33
C LEU A 19 12.21 3.98 10.75
N VAL A 20 12.88 2.94 11.23
CA VAL A 20 14.26 2.64 10.82
C VAL A 20 14.33 2.26 9.34
N GLY A 21 13.45 1.36 8.90
CA GLY A 21 13.38 0.95 7.49
C GLY A 21 12.96 2.10 6.58
N GLY A 22 12.01 2.92 7.01
CA GLY A 22 11.58 4.11 6.28
C GLY A 22 12.70 5.14 6.11
N LEU A 23 13.47 5.41 7.18
CA LEU A 23 14.64 6.30 7.11
C LEU A 23 15.70 5.75 6.14
N ILE A 24 16.03 4.46 6.25
CA ILE A 24 17.03 3.80 5.38
C ILE A 24 16.57 3.88 3.93
N VAL A 25 15.36 3.42 3.60
CA VAL A 25 14.86 3.41 2.22
C VAL A 25 14.79 4.82 1.65
N SER A 26 14.25 5.80 2.40
CA SER A 26 14.15 7.19 1.95
C SER A 26 15.54 7.79 1.71
N PHE A 27 16.46 7.65 2.67
CA PHE A 27 17.80 8.23 2.58
C PHE A 27 18.55 7.68 1.36
N PHE A 28 18.67 6.35 1.22
CA PHE A 28 19.41 5.76 0.12
C PHE A 28 18.76 6.01 -1.23
N THR A 29 17.43 6.01 -1.29
CA THR A 29 16.71 6.31 -2.54
C THR A 29 16.94 7.76 -2.97
N PHE A 30 16.76 8.73 -2.07
CA PHE A 30 16.99 10.14 -2.41
C PHE A 30 18.44 10.43 -2.73
N ALA A 31 19.39 9.85 -1.96
CA ALA A 31 20.80 9.97 -2.26
C ALA A 31 21.15 9.42 -3.65
N ALA A 32 20.62 8.23 -4.00
CA ALA A 32 20.82 7.63 -5.31
C ALA A 32 20.23 8.47 -6.46
N VAL A 33 19.04 9.04 -6.27
CA VAL A 33 18.41 9.93 -7.27
C VAL A 33 19.21 11.23 -7.43
N ILE A 34 19.63 11.86 -6.32
CA ILE A 34 20.44 13.07 -6.34
C ILE A 34 21.77 12.82 -7.04
N MET A 35 22.47 11.73 -6.72
CA MET A 35 23.70 11.37 -7.41
C MET A 35 23.47 11.14 -8.90
N GLY A 36 22.34 10.51 -9.30
CA GLY A 36 21.99 10.36 -10.71
C GLY A 36 21.76 11.71 -11.42
N ILE A 37 21.17 12.69 -10.74
CA ILE A 37 21.02 14.06 -11.28
C ILE A 37 22.37 14.76 -11.43
N LEU A 38 23.28 14.55 -10.49
CA LEU A 38 24.59 15.19 -10.48
C LEU A 38 25.61 14.48 -11.40
N GLU A 39 25.32 13.26 -11.85
CA GLU A 39 26.18 12.53 -12.76
C GLU A 39 26.28 13.26 -14.11
N ALA A 40 27.52 13.54 -14.54
CA ALA A 40 27.72 14.19 -15.84
C ALA A 40 27.36 13.23 -16.99
N PRO A 41 26.64 13.67 -18.00
CA PRO A 41 26.40 12.88 -19.20
C PRO A 41 27.73 12.60 -19.92
N THR A 42 27.87 11.37 -20.38
CA THR A 42 29.06 10.96 -21.17
C THR A 42 28.62 10.59 -22.59
N ALA A 43 29.57 10.48 -23.51
CA ALA A 43 29.27 10.02 -24.87
C ALA A 43 28.66 8.61 -24.91
N LEU A 44 28.98 7.76 -23.90
CA LEU A 44 28.44 6.40 -23.77
C LEU A 44 27.10 6.36 -23.02
N THR A 45 26.81 7.36 -22.20
CA THR A 45 25.60 7.45 -21.38
C THR A 45 25.01 8.86 -21.45
N PRO A 46 24.56 9.31 -22.64
CA PRO A 46 24.02 10.65 -22.82
C PRO A 46 22.67 10.87 -22.09
N GLU A 47 22.04 9.80 -21.66
CA GLU A 47 20.80 9.79 -20.88
C GLU A 47 20.99 9.98 -19.37
N ARG A 48 22.23 10.22 -18.92
CA ARG A 48 22.56 10.47 -17.50
C ARG A 48 22.69 11.95 -17.22
N GLY A 49 22.37 12.28 -15.97
CA GLY A 49 22.51 13.64 -15.45
C GLY A 49 21.32 14.55 -15.71
N GLY A 50 21.20 15.58 -14.86
CA GLY A 50 20.13 16.55 -14.92
C GLY A 50 18.73 15.96 -14.88
N THR A 51 17.79 16.59 -15.54
CA THR A 51 16.39 16.15 -15.57
C THR A 51 16.13 14.93 -16.45
N ILE A 52 17.11 14.55 -17.29
CA ILE A 52 17.00 13.40 -18.21
C ILE A 52 16.83 12.09 -17.41
N VAL A 53 17.39 12.00 -16.20
CA VAL A 53 17.26 10.81 -15.34
C VAL A 53 15.79 10.44 -15.06
N PHE A 54 14.86 11.42 -15.08
CA PHE A 54 13.43 11.17 -14.90
C PHE A 54 12.75 10.56 -16.12
N HIS A 55 13.45 10.43 -17.25
CA HIS A 55 12.99 9.62 -18.37
C HIS A 55 13.11 8.11 -18.07
N LEU A 56 13.83 7.74 -17.03
CA LEU A 56 14.02 6.35 -16.62
C LEU A 56 12.94 5.90 -15.64
N PHE A 57 12.27 4.78 -15.96
CA PHE A 57 11.31 4.16 -15.03
C PHE A 57 11.97 3.78 -13.70
N THR A 58 13.21 3.32 -13.76
CA THR A 58 14.02 2.97 -12.59
C THR A 58 14.09 4.11 -11.57
N VAL A 59 14.36 5.33 -12.03
CA VAL A 59 14.46 6.51 -11.15
C VAL A 59 13.08 6.86 -10.57
N ASN A 60 12.05 6.92 -11.42
CA ASN A 60 10.70 7.26 -11.00
C ASN A 60 10.10 6.24 -10.03
N SER A 61 10.33 4.94 -10.26
CA SER A 61 9.86 3.86 -9.37
C SER A 61 10.54 3.91 -8.00
N ASN A 62 11.86 4.14 -7.98
CA ASN A 62 12.60 4.30 -6.73
C ASN A 62 12.15 5.57 -5.99
N LEU A 63 11.99 6.70 -6.68
CA LEU A 63 11.51 7.94 -6.08
C LEU A 63 10.12 7.76 -5.44
N LEU A 64 9.19 7.10 -6.14
CA LEU A 64 7.86 6.78 -5.61
C LEU A 64 7.95 5.95 -4.32
N SER A 65 8.82 4.93 -4.30
CA SER A 65 9.04 4.09 -3.13
C SER A 65 9.67 4.88 -1.97
N GLY A 66 10.67 5.72 -2.25
CA GLY A 66 11.31 6.59 -1.27
C GLY A 66 10.36 7.61 -0.65
N VAL A 67 9.50 8.23 -1.47
CA VAL A 67 8.45 9.15 -1.00
C VAL A 67 7.43 8.42 -0.13
N GLY A 68 6.98 7.23 -0.53
CA GLY A 68 6.07 6.42 0.28
C GLY A 68 6.67 6.07 1.65
N ALA A 69 7.94 5.67 1.68
CA ALA A 69 8.68 5.39 2.90
C ALA A 69 8.85 6.64 3.78
N PHE A 70 9.18 7.78 3.18
CA PHE A 70 9.33 9.06 3.88
C PHE A 70 8.02 9.52 4.54
N LEU A 71 6.91 9.48 3.81
CA LEU A 71 5.59 9.86 4.31
C LEU A 71 5.08 8.97 5.44
N MET A 72 5.65 7.77 5.61
CA MET A 72 5.33 6.88 6.72
C MET A 72 6.02 7.28 8.03
N LEU A 73 7.13 8.03 7.99
CA LEU A 73 7.95 8.36 9.16
C LEU A 73 7.18 9.08 10.28
N PRO A 74 6.37 10.12 10.03
CA PRO A 74 5.61 10.79 11.09
C PRO A 74 4.70 9.84 11.86
N TYR A 75 4.05 8.91 11.15
CA TYR A 75 3.17 7.91 11.77
C TYR A 75 3.94 6.84 12.55
N ALA A 76 5.16 6.54 12.12
CA ALA A 76 6.05 5.64 12.85
C ALA A 76 6.52 6.28 14.17
N VAL A 77 6.88 7.57 14.15
CA VAL A 77 7.24 8.33 15.36
C VAL A 77 6.04 8.41 16.31
N GLU A 78 4.88 8.80 15.79
CA GLU A 78 3.63 8.83 16.57
C GLU A 78 3.31 7.46 17.17
N GLY A 79 3.49 6.39 16.39
CA GLY A 79 3.26 5.02 16.84
C GLY A 79 4.18 4.56 17.96
N ILE A 80 5.43 5.07 18.01
CA ILE A 80 6.34 4.82 19.14
C ILE A 80 5.86 5.56 20.39
N GLN A 81 5.46 6.84 20.25
CA GLN A 81 5.00 7.67 21.36
C GLN A 81 3.67 7.17 21.93
N LYS A 82 2.68 6.96 21.09
CA LYS A 82 1.33 6.53 21.48
C LYS A 82 1.18 5.01 21.64
N LYS A 83 2.25 4.24 21.44
CA LYS A 83 2.24 2.77 21.46
C LYS A 83 1.23 2.14 20.50
N GLN A 84 0.90 2.84 19.40
CA GLN A 84 -0.08 2.42 18.42
C GLN A 84 0.29 2.94 17.02
N PHE A 85 0.71 2.04 16.12
CA PHE A 85 1.04 2.39 14.75
C PHE A 85 -0.24 2.51 13.89
N ARG A 86 -0.51 3.70 13.39
CA ARG A 86 -1.70 3.99 12.55
C ARG A 86 -1.33 4.86 11.35
N ALA A 87 -0.82 4.26 10.30
CA ALA A 87 -0.66 4.97 9.04
C ALA A 87 -1.99 5.06 8.26
N PRO A 88 -2.30 6.19 7.60
CA PRO A 88 -3.45 6.30 6.70
C PRO A 88 -3.38 5.29 5.57
N LYS A 89 -4.54 4.81 5.09
CA LYS A 89 -4.59 3.79 4.04
C LYS A 89 -3.92 4.25 2.75
N TRP A 90 -4.05 5.53 2.37
CA TRP A 90 -3.47 6.06 1.14
C TRP A 90 -1.92 6.00 1.14
N ILE A 91 -1.26 6.22 2.30
CA ILE A 91 0.20 6.06 2.43
C ILE A 91 0.59 4.60 2.24
N MET A 92 -0.20 3.68 2.82
CA MET A 92 0.03 2.25 2.64
C MET A 92 -0.11 1.81 1.19
N VAL A 93 -1.12 2.36 0.47
CA VAL A 93 -1.31 2.12 -0.96
C VAL A 93 -0.19 2.74 -1.78
N LEU A 94 0.31 3.92 -1.41
CA LEU A 94 1.47 4.55 -2.05
C LEU A 94 2.74 3.71 -1.88
N GLN A 95 3.02 3.24 -0.66
CA GLN A 95 4.14 2.33 -0.38
C GLN A 95 4.00 1.02 -1.16
N TYR A 96 2.80 0.46 -1.23
CA TYR A 96 2.48 -0.71 -2.03
C TYR A 96 2.75 -0.47 -3.52
N SER A 97 2.28 0.65 -4.09
CA SER A 97 2.54 1.04 -5.48
C SER A 97 4.03 1.19 -5.77
N GLY A 98 4.76 1.88 -4.88
CA GLY A 98 6.21 2.02 -4.97
C GLY A 98 6.92 0.66 -4.97
N THR A 99 6.55 -0.24 -4.04
CA THR A 99 7.12 -1.59 -3.96
C THR A 99 6.86 -2.42 -5.20
N VAL A 100 5.65 -2.35 -5.77
CA VAL A 100 5.32 -3.02 -7.05
C VAL A 100 6.22 -2.50 -8.17
N CYS A 101 6.36 -1.19 -8.30
CA CYS A 101 7.17 -0.57 -9.35
C CYS A 101 8.67 -0.89 -9.22
N VAL A 102 9.25 -0.82 -8.01
CA VAL A 102 10.67 -1.16 -7.83
C VAL A 102 10.94 -2.66 -7.98
N THR A 103 9.97 -3.52 -7.67
CA THR A 103 10.08 -4.96 -7.93
C THR A 103 10.12 -5.24 -9.44
N LEU A 104 9.29 -4.56 -10.21
CA LEU A 104 9.35 -4.62 -11.67
C LEU A 104 10.74 -4.18 -12.16
N THR A 105 11.26 -3.05 -11.65
CA THR A 105 12.61 -2.56 -11.97
C THR A 105 13.68 -3.60 -11.68
N LEU A 106 13.64 -4.24 -10.50
CA LEU A 106 14.57 -5.30 -10.11
C LEU A 106 14.52 -6.49 -11.08
N ILE A 107 13.31 -6.98 -11.39
CA ILE A 107 13.13 -8.11 -12.32
C ILE A 107 13.68 -7.76 -13.70
N PHE A 108 13.38 -6.58 -14.22
CA PHE A 108 13.89 -6.13 -15.52
C PHE A 108 15.40 -5.98 -15.52
N ALA A 109 15.96 -5.42 -14.45
CA ALA A 109 17.39 -5.28 -14.32
C ALA A 109 18.10 -6.64 -14.36
N MET A 110 17.57 -7.64 -13.66
CA MET A 110 18.18 -8.96 -13.58
C MET A 110 17.95 -9.81 -14.83
N VAL A 111 16.75 -9.75 -15.42
CA VAL A 111 16.33 -10.63 -16.52
C VAL A 111 16.71 -10.08 -17.90
N LEU A 112 16.68 -8.75 -18.07
CA LEU A 112 16.93 -8.11 -19.38
C LEU A 112 18.22 -7.30 -19.39
N ILE A 113 18.42 -6.37 -18.45
CA ILE A 113 19.52 -5.42 -18.52
C ILE A 113 20.86 -6.10 -18.23
N LEU A 114 20.91 -6.95 -17.21
CA LEU A 114 22.13 -7.65 -16.82
C LEU A 114 22.66 -8.61 -17.91
N PRO A 115 21.84 -9.45 -18.57
CA PRO A 115 22.31 -10.29 -19.68
C PRO A 115 22.80 -9.49 -20.90
N ILE A 116 22.20 -8.34 -21.19
CA ILE A 116 22.55 -7.51 -22.36
C ILE A 116 23.78 -6.66 -22.07
N ASN A 117 23.82 -5.98 -20.92
CA ASN A 117 24.84 -4.98 -20.59
C ASN A 117 25.94 -5.53 -19.67
N GLY A 118 25.85 -6.79 -19.24
CA GLY A 118 26.81 -7.42 -18.35
C GLY A 118 26.91 -6.70 -16.99
N LYS A 119 28.10 -6.72 -16.41
CA LYS A 119 28.35 -6.16 -15.07
C LYS A 119 28.01 -4.67 -14.93
N SER A 120 28.04 -3.90 -16.03
CA SER A 120 27.71 -2.47 -16.00
C SER A 120 26.28 -2.17 -15.52
N ALA A 121 25.36 -3.12 -15.67
CA ALA A 121 24.00 -3.04 -15.19
C ALA A 121 23.87 -2.99 -13.66
N VAL A 122 24.87 -3.47 -12.94
CA VAL A 122 24.88 -3.64 -11.48
C VAL A 122 26.14 -3.06 -10.81
N ILE A 123 26.77 -2.06 -11.40
CA ILE A 123 27.91 -1.34 -10.83
C ILE A 123 27.55 0.13 -10.61
N GLY A 124 28.13 0.75 -9.59
CA GLY A 124 27.95 2.16 -9.27
C GLY A 124 26.48 2.48 -8.94
N MET A 125 25.96 3.54 -9.56
CA MET A 125 24.56 4.00 -9.37
C MET A 125 23.53 2.94 -9.77
N ASN A 126 23.81 2.17 -10.81
CA ASN A 126 22.91 1.12 -11.26
C ASN A 126 22.71 0.03 -10.20
N LEU A 127 23.74 -0.30 -9.41
CA LEU A 127 23.60 -1.23 -8.28
C LEU A 127 22.57 -0.73 -7.27
N TRP A 128 22.66 0.56 -6.93
CA TRP A 128 21.72 1.14 -5.97
C TRP A 128 20.28 1.17 -6.49
N LEU A 129 20.07 1.68 -7.69
CA LEU A 129 18.73 1.86 -8.25
C LEU A 129 18.09 0.56 -8.75
N HIS A 130 18.88 -0.41 -9.20
CA HIS A 130 18.37 -1.68 -9.73
C HIS A 130 18.26 -2.79 -8.70
N VAL A 131 19.07 -2.76 -7.64
CA VAL A 131 19.18 -3.89 -6.70
C VAL A 131 18.94 -3.45 -5.27
N VAL A 132 19.79 -2.56 -4.73
CA VAL A 132 19.82 -2.27 -3.30
C VAL A 132 18.54 -1.57 -2.83
N CYS A 133 18.16 -0.45 -3.46
CA CYS A 133 16.96 0.28 -3.10
C CYS A 133 15.68 -0.56 -3.30
N PRO A 134 15.49 -1.28 -4.43
CA PRO A 134 14.37 -2.20 -4.58
C PRO A 134 14.29 -3.27 -3.49
N LEU A 135 15.41 -3.94 -3.18
CA LEU A 135 15.41 -4.97 -2.13
C LEU A 135 15.06 -4.39 -0.76
N MET A 136 15.63 -3.24 -0.40
CA MET A 136 15.31 -2.57 0.86
C MET A 136 13.82 -2.18 0.94
N ALA A 137 13.24 -1.68 -0.15
CA ALA A 137 11.84 -1.33 -0.22
C ALA A 137 10.91 -2.56 -0.08
N ILE A 138 11.28 -3.69 -0.71
CA ILE A 138 10.56 -4.97 -0.59
C ILE A 138 10.60 -5.47 0.85
N VAL A 139 11.80 -5.47 1.47
CA VAL A 139 11.98 -5.89 2.87
C VAL A 139 11.16 -5.00 3.80
N LEU A 140 11.22 -3.67 3.62
CA LEU A 140 10.42 -2.74 4.41
C LEU A 140 8.92 -3.05 4.29
N PHE A 141 8.41 -3.19 3.06
CA PHE A 141 7.00 -3.49 2.81
C PHE A 141 6.57 -4.81 3.46
N CYS A 142 7.36 -5.87 3.31
CA CYS A 142 7.07 -7.18 3.90
C CYS A 142 7.19 -7.20 5.44
N SER A 143 8.02 -6.33 6.01
CA SER A 143 8.27 -6.25 7.46
C SER A 143 7.31 -5.28 8.16
N THR A 144 6.70 -4.35 7.43
CA THR A 144 5.75 -3.39 7.98
C THR A 144 4.35 -4.02 8.00
N GLU A 145 4.05 -4.72 9.09
CA GLU A 145 2.72 -5.25 9.33
C GLU A 145 1.77 -4.10 9.68
N THR A 146 0.66 -3.98 8.96
CA THR A 146 -0.40 -3.00 9.23
C THR A 146 -1.72 -3.69 9.49
N ASP A 147 -2.67 -2.96 10.09
CA ASP A 147 -4.01 -3.48 10.38
C ASP A 147 -4.95 -3.39 9.17
N LYS A 148 -4.45 -2.86 8.03
CA LYS A 148 -5.29 -2.54 6.87
C LYS A 148 -5.10 -3.53 5.73
N VAL A 149 -6.16 -4.24 5.41
CA VAL A 149 -6.24 -5.20 4.30
C VAL A 149 -6.27 -4.45 2.96
N PHE A 150 -5.53 -4.94 1.98
CA PHE A 150 -5.62 -4.46 0.60
C PHE A 150 -6.75 -5.18 -0.15
N VAL A 151 -7.60 -4.38 -0.80
CA VAL A 151 -8.71 -4.85 -1.63
C VAL A 151 -8.36 -4.76 -3.13
N ARG A 152 -9.22 -5.27 -4.00
CA ARG A 152 -9.00 -5.25 -5.47
C ARG A 152 -8.74 -3.84 -6.02
N ARG A 153 -9.47 -2.83 -5.52
CA ARG A 153 -9.27 -1.42 -5.90
C ARG A 153 -7.84 -0.94 -5.60
N ASP A 154 -7.28 -1.31 -4.46
CA ASP A 154 -5.92 -0.92 -4.08
C ASP A 154 -4.88 -1.50 -5.05
N THR A 155 -5.12 -2.72 -5.56
CA THR A 155 -4.28 -3.34 -6.59
C THR A 155 -4.33 -2.56 -7.90
N LEU A 156 -5.51 -2.10 -8.32
CA LEU A 156 -5.64 -1.27 -9.53
C LEU A 156 -4.94 0.09 -9.36
N ILE A 157 -5.07 0.72 -8.19
CA ILE A 157 -4.36 1.97 -7.87
C ILE A 157 -2.83 1.74 -7.91
N ALA A 158 -2.35 0.59 -7.44
CA ALA A 158 -0.92 0.28 -7.47
C ALA A 158 -0.32 0.17 -8.88
N LEU A 159 -1.14 -0.06 -9.91
CA LEU A 159 -0.72 -0.10 -11.31
C LEU A 159 -0.63 1.29 -11.95
N LEU A 160 -1.33 2.29 -11.41
CA LEU A 160 -1.43 3.62 -12.02
C LEU A 160 -0.08 4.28 -12.29
N PRO A 161 0.93 4.27 -11.38
CA PRO A 161 2.22 4.88 -11.65
C PRO A 161 2.91 4.26 -12.86
N PHE A 162 2.86 2.93 -12.99
CA PHE A 162 3.39 2.23 -14.14
C PHE A 162 2.65 2.60 -15.43
N LEU A 163 1.31 2.59 -15.41
CA LEU A 163 0.49 2.96 -16.56
C LEU A 163 0.74 4.40 -17.00
N CYS A 164 0.79 5.35 -16.06
CA CYS A 164 1.11 6.75 -16.35
C CYS A 164 2.48 6.87 -17.01
N TYR A 165 3.49 6.20 -16.45
CA TYR A 165 4.83 6.21 -17.03
C TYR A 165 4.84 5.62 -18.45
N MET A 166 4.24 4.44 -18.65
CA MET A 166 4.19 3.77 -19.96
C MET A 166 3.48 4.60 -21.01
N THR A 167 2.41 5.31 -20.63
CA THR A 167 1.68 6.20 -21.54
C THR A 167 2.56 7.39 -21.97
N VAL A 168 3.24 8.03 -21.01
CA VAL A 168 4.17 9.14 -21.29
C VAL A 168 5.34 8.64 -22.14
N TYR A 169 5.92 7.50 -21.77
CA TYR A 169 7.04 6.90 -22.51
C TYR A 169 6.65 6.59 -23.97
N ALA A 170 5.51 5.92 -24.16
CA ALA A 170 4.99 5.60 -25.49
C ALA A 170 4.78 6.87 -26.32
N TYR A 171 4.18 7.91 -25.75
CA TYR A 171 3.98 9.18 -26.43
C TYR A 171 5.30 9.84 -26.81
N MET A 172 6.26 9.92 -25.90
CA MET A 172 7.53 10.62 -26.12
C MET A 172 8.49 9.86 -27.04
N VAL A 173 8.47 8.52 -27.02
CA VAL A 173 9.39 7.69 -27.82
C VAL A 173 8.84 7.38 -29.22
N PHE A 174 7.54 7.12 -29.33
CA PHE A 174 6.97 6.65 -30.61
C PHE A 174 6.24 7.75 -31.39
N PHE A 175 5.52 8.66 -30.68
CA PHE A 175 4.77 9.73 -31.37
C PHE A 175 5.55 11.04 -31.55
N ARG A 176 6.45 11.36 -30.60
CA ARG A 176 7.30 12.57 -30.68
C ARG A 176 8.73 12.32 -31.09
N ARG A 177 9.07 11.12 -31.51
CA ARG A 177 10.44 10.67 -31.84
C ARG A 177 11.25 11.67 -32.68
N ASP A 178 10.64 12.21 -33.70
CA ASP A 178 11.30 13.07 -34.70
C ASP A 178 11.13 14.57 -34.38
N SER A 179 10.54 14.93 -33.27
CA SER A 179 10.36 16.33 -32.85
C SER A 179 11.40 16.75 -31.82
N ALA A 180 11.74 18.05 -31.79
CA ALA A 180 12.56 18.61 -30.72
C ALA A 180 11.89 18.33 -29.36
N GLY A 181 12.53 17.49 -28.50
CA GLY A 181 12.04 17.10 -27.20
C GLY A 181 11.45 15.70 -27.10
N GLY A 182 11.46 14.89 -28.16
CA GLY A 182 11.17 13.45 -28.06
C GLY A 182 12.23 12.70 -27.26
N TRP A 183 11.84 11.55 -26.69
CA TRP A 183 12.77 10.73 -25.91
C TRP A 183 13.42 9.65 -26.79
N ARG A 184 14.67 9.32 -26.50
CA ARG A 184 15.33 8.16 -27.07
C ARG A 184 14.71 6.88 -26.48
N ASP A 185 14.55 5.83 -27.29
CA ASP A 185 14.16 4.50 -26.80
C ASP A 185 15.29 3.84 -26.02
N ILE A 186 15.39 4.17 -24.74
CA ILE A 186 16.44 3.68 -23.83
C ILE A 186 16.30 2.18 -23.58
N TYR A 187 15.08 1.66 -23.57
CA TYR A 187 14.78 0.25 -23.31
C TYR A 187 14.79 -0.61 -24.58
N ARG A 188 15.02 0.00 -25.74
CA ARG A 188 15.01 -0.67 -27.05
C ARG A 188 13.78 -1.56 -27.26
N MET A 189 12.63 -1.10 -26.76
CA MET A 189 11.38 -1.86 -26.82
C MET A 189 10.91 -2.14 -28.25
N GLY A 190 11.34 -1.33 -29.22
CA GLY A 190 11.05 -1.55 -30.62
C GLY A 190 11.98 -2.51 -31.34
N GLU A 191 13.16 -2.83 -30.75
CA GLU A 191 14.18 -3.64 -31.42
C GLU A 191 13.98 -5.15 -31.22
N TYR A 192 13.59 -5.57 -30.00
CA TYR A 192 13.50 -6.99 -29.63
C TYR A 192 12.07 -7.53 -29.67
N ILE A 193 11.11 -6.75 -29.21
CA ILE A 193 9.70 -7.11 -29.16
C ILE A 193 8.89 -5.91 -29.60
N PRO A 194 7.92 -6.05 -30.54
CA PRO A 194 7.04 -4.95 -30.90
C PRO A 194 6.38 -4.33 -29.66
N PHE A 195 6.35 -3.01 -29.59
CA PHE A 195 5.84 -2.28 -28.42
C PHE A 195 4.41 -2.68 -28.04
N TRP A 196 3.55 -2.91 -29.04
CA TRP A 196 2.17 -3.34 -28.82
C TRP A 196 2.04 -4.71 -28.14
N LEU A 197 3.11 -5.54 -28.16
CA LEU A 197 3.18 -6.81 -27.43
C LEU A 197 3.91 -6.65 -26.10
N ALA A 198 5.00 -5.86 -26.08
CA ALA A 198 5.80 -5.62 -24.88
C ALA A 198 4.99 -4.91 -23.77
N ALA A 199 4.22 -3.87 -24.11
CA ALA A 199 3.48 -3.09 -23.14
C ALA A 199 2.38 -3.90 -22.40
N PRO A 200 1.51 -4.70 -23.06
CA PRO A 200 0.57 -5.58 -22.37
C PRO A 200 1.25 -6.64 -21.52
N LEU A 201 2.36 -7.22 -22.00
CA LEU A 201 3.13 -8.21 -21.25
C LEU A 201 3.69 -7.62 -19.95
N MET A 202 4.29 -6.43 -20.02
CA MET A 202 4.79 -5.71 -18.85
C MET A 202 3.67 -5.37 -17.88
N LEU A 203 2.50 -4.96 -18.38
CA LEU A 203 1.33 -4.69 -17.55
C LEU A 203 0.85 -5.97 -16.85
N LEU A 204 0.82 -7.10 -17.54
CA LEU A 204 0.45 -8.39 -16.97
C LEU A 204 1.42 -8.82 -15.86
N ILE A 205 2.73 -8.67 -16.10
CA ILE A 205 3.76 -8.96 -15.08
C ILE A 205 3.57 -8.05 -13.86
N THR A 206 3.40 -6.75 -14.08
CA THR A 206 3.18 -5.75 -13.00
C THR A 206 1.93 -6.07 -12.20
N TRP A 207 0.85 -6.47 -12.88
CA TRP A 207 -0.38 -6.90 -12.23
C TRP A 207 -0.19 -8.18 -11.41
N GLY A 208 0.54 -9.17 -11.93
CA GLY A 208 0.92 -10.38 -11.20
C GLY A 208 1.71 -10.07 -9.92
N ILE A 209 2.71 -9.16 -10.01
CA ILE A 209 3.47 -8.68 -8.86
C ILE A 209 2.55 -8.03 -7.83
N ALA A 210 1.66 -7.14 -8.27
CA ALA A 210 0.71 -6.47 -7.39
C ALA A 210 -0.23 -7.47 -6.71
N LEU A 211 -0.79 -8.45 -7.43
CA LEU A 211 -1.59 -9.53 -6.83
C LEU A 211 -0.81 -10.33 -5.79
N GLY A 212 0.44 -10.66 -6.10
CA GLY A 212 1.34 -11.40 -5.19
C GLY A 212 1.56 -10.65 -3.88
N TYR A 213 1.89 -9.35 -3.93
CA TYR A 213 2.05 -8.52 -2.74
C TYR A 213 0.76 -8.35 -1.94
N ARG A 214 -0.38 -8.15 -2.62
CA ARG A 214 -1.68 -8.11 -1.93
C ARG A 214 -1.94 -9.41 -1.17
N TYR A 215 -1.73 -10.55 -1.83
CA TYR A 215 -1.91 -11.85 -1.20
C TYR A 215 -0.98 -12.03 0.00
N LEU A 216 0.31 -11.75 -0.18
CA LEU A 216 1.32 -11.85 0.87
C LEU A 216 1.00 -10.96 2.07
N HIS A 217 0.71 -9.69 1.84
CA HIS A 217 0.37 -8.72 2.88
C HIS A 217 -0.88 -9.16 3.66
N ASN A 218 -1.95 -9.51 2.95
CA ASN A 218 -3.18 -9.96 3.60
C ASN A 218 -2.98 -11.28 4.37
N ARG A 219 -2.10 -12.18 3.89
CA ARG A 219 -1.73 -13.39 4.60
C ARG A 219 -0.94 -13.11 5.88
N LEU A 220 0.01 -12.15 5.83
CA LEU A 220 0.78 -11.72 7.00
C LEU A 220 -0.13 -11.12 8.08
N ILE A 221 -1.08 -10.25 7.69
CA ILE A 221 -2.08 -9.70 8.63
C ILE A 221 -2.89 -10.82 9.29
N ARG A 222 -3.41 -11.76 8.52
CA ARG A 222 -4.18 -12.90 9.05
C ARG A 222 -3.33 -13.77 9.98
N SER A 223 -2.05 -13.98 9.64
CA SER A 223 -1.13 -14.75 10.49
C SER A 223 -0.85 -14.03 11.81
N ALA A 224 -0.62 -12.70 11.77
CA ALA A 224 -0.43 -11.89 12.97
C ALA A 224 -1.69 -11.87 13.84
N ALA A 225 -2.87 -11.75 13.23
CA ALA A 225 -4.15 -11.84 13.94
C ALA A 225 -4.33 -13.20 14.62
N ARG A 226 -4.01 -14.32 13.96
CA ARG A 226 -4.07 -15.66 14.57
C ARG A 226 -3.10 -15.82 15.76
N LYS A 227 -1.88 -15.29 15.64
CA LYS A 227 -0.91 -15.33 16.76
C LYS A 227 -1.39 -14.51 17.97
N LEU A 228 -1.96 -13.31 17.72
CA LEU A 228 -2.59 -12.50 18.76
C LEU A 228 -3.73 -13.25 19.44
N GLN A 229 -4.53 -13.93 18.64
CA GLN A 229 -5.65 -14.73 19.10
C GLN A 229 -5.19 -15.95 19.93
N ALA A 230 -4.15 -16.67 19.49
CA ALA A 230 -3.60 -17.79 20.28
C ALA A 230 -3.11 -17.32 21.65
N CYS A 231 -2.45 -16.15 21.73
CA CYS A 231 -2.06 -15.55 23.01
C CYS A 231 -3.26 -15.08 23.85
N TRP A 232 -4.39 -14.79 23.23
CA TRP A 232 -5.63 -14.39 23.90
C TRP A 232 -6.32 -15.56 24.58
N VAL A 233 -6.35 -16.67 23.88
CA VAL A 233 -7.08 -17.86 24.23
C VAL A 233 -6.52 -18.54 25.51
N ASP A 234 -5.24 -18.32 25.83
CA ASP A 234 -4.60 -18.96 27.00
C ASP A 234 -4.92 -18.32 28.37
N THR A 235 -5.69 -17.21 28.41
CA THR A 235 -5.80 -16.40 29.65
C THR A 235 -7.20 -15.88 30.01
N ILE A 236 -8.27 -16.28 29.32
CA ILE A 236 -9.60 -15.64 29.44
C ILE A 236 -10.66 -16.62 29.93
N ASP A 237 -11.49 -16.15 30.89
CA ASP A 237 -12.69 -16.81 31.37
C ASP A 237 -13.77 -16.89 30.26
N PRO A 238 -14.61 -17.97 30.18
CA PRO A 238 -15.71 -18.07 29.23
C PRO A 238 -16.66 -16.88 29.18
N VAL A 239 -16.85 -16.16 30.28
CA VAL A 239 -17.67 -14.94 30.35
C VAL A 239 -16.94 -13.78 29.63
N GLU A 240 -15.65 -13.62 29.88
CA GLU A 240 -14.84 -12.62 29.19
C GLU A 240 -14.75 -12.88 27.67
N VAL A 241 -14.74 -14.16 27.24
CA VAL A 241 -14.77 -14.51 25.81
C VAL A 241 -16.01 -13.93 25.13
N LYS A 242 -17.17 -14.03 25.74
CA LYS A 242 -18.43 -13.47 25.18
C LYS A 242 -18.36 -11.95 25.10
N ILE A 243 -17.84 -11.28 26.12
CA ILE A 243 -17.67 -9.81 26.13
C ILE A 243 -16.72 -9.37 25.03
N GLU A 244 -15.62 -10.07 24.82
CA GLU A 244 -14.64 -9.74 23.79
C GLU A 244 -15.15 -10.05 22.37
N VAL A 245 -15.94 -11.11 22.20
CA VAL A 245 -16.61 -11.42 20.92
C VAL A 245 -17.63 -10.35 20.58
N PHE A 246 -18.41 -9.87 21.55
CA PHE A 246 -19.32 -8.73 21.39
C PHE A 246 -18.55 -7.45 21.01
N GLY A 247 -17.44 -7.16 21.71
CA GLY A 247 -16.57 -6.02 21.41
C GLY A 247 -15.93 -6.10 20.03
N LEU A 248 -15.57 -7.31 19.56
CA LEU A 248 -15.08 -7.53 18.20
C LEU A 248 -16.17 -7.24 17.16
N GLY A 249 -17.41 -7.67 17.41
CA GLY A 249 -18.57 -7.37 16.58
C GLY A 249 -18.80 -5.86 16.47
N ASN A 250 -18.80 -5.15 17.59
CA ASN A 250 -18.91 -3.69 17.65
C ASN A 250 -17.79 -3.01 16.84
N TYR A 251 -16.54 -3.43 17.03
CA TYR A 251 -15.40 -2.87 16.32
C TYR A 251 -15.50 -3.05 14.81
N LEU A 252 -15.89 -4.24 14.36
CA LEU A 252 -16.05 -4.53 12.93
C LEU A 252 -17.29 -3.82 12.35
N GLY A 253 -18.37 -3.70 13.10
CA GLY A 253 -19.57 -2.95 12.71
C GLY A 253 -19.31 -1.46 12.50
N HIS A 254 -18.36 -0.88 13.23
CA HIS A 254 -17.97 0.53 13.07
C HIS A 254 -17.30 0.82 11.71
N PHE A 255 -16.54 -0.13 11.16
CA PHE A 255 -15.72 0.06 9.96
C PHE A 255 -16.32 -0.52 8.68
N ALA A 256 -17.31 -1.38 8.80
CA ALA A 256 -17.97 -2.01 7.65
C ALA A 256 -19.36 -1.42 7.41
N ARG A 257 -19.76 -1.30 6.15
CA ARG A 257 -21.18 -1.20 5.84
C ARG A 257 -21.82 -2.53 6.27
N ALA A 258 -23.01 -2.49 6.82
CA ALA A 258 -23.67 -3.67 7.39
C ALA A 258 -23.75 -4.90 6.45
N SER A 259 -23.65 -4.69 5.12
CA SER A 259 -23.58 -5.72 4.09
C SER A 259 -22.20 -6.41 3.96
N ASP A 260 -21.13 -5.84 4.53
CA ASP A 260 -19.76 -6.24 4.27
C ASP A 260 -19.07 -6.81 5.52
N VAL A 261 -19.79 -7.01 6.61
CA VAL A 261 -19.26 -7.60 7.84
C VAL A 261 -19.06 -9.09 7.64
N TYR A 262 -17.79 -9.47 7.50
CA TYR A 262 -17.41 -10.89 7.44
C TYR A 262 -17.43 -11.48 8.85
N ILE A 263 -18.24 -12.52 9.06
CA ILE A 263 -18.24 -13.27 10.32
C ILE A 263 -16.95 -14.11 10.37
N PRO A 264 -16.08 -13.92 11.36
CA PRO A 264 -14.83 -14.66 11.47
C PRO A 264 -15.09 -16.08 12.04
N LEU A 265 -15.77 -16.93 11.26
CA LEU A 265 -16.18 -18.28 11.70
C LEU A 265 -15.00 -19.10 12.18
N ASP A 266 -13.83 -19.01 11.54
CA ASP A 266 -12.62 -19.73 11.96
C ASP A 266 -12.23 -19.38 13.41
N ILE A 267 -12.40 -18.12 13.78
CA ILE A 267 -12.11 -17.59 15.11
C ILE A 267 -13.15 -18.08 16.12
N LEU A 268 -14.43 -17.95 15.76
CA LEU A 268 -15.53 -18.33 16.62
C LEU A 268 -15.57 -19.85 16.85
N THR A 269 -15.25 -20.64 15.83
CA THR A 269 -15.14 -22.10 15.94
C THR A 269 -14.03 -22.51 16.92
N LEU A 270 -12.86 -21.89 16.82
CA LEU A 270 -11.73 -22.17 17.71
C LEU A 270 -12.03 -21.78 19.15
N LEU A 271 -12.72 -20.67 19.37
CA LEU A 271 -13.18 -20.24 20.70
C LEU A 271 -14.27 -21.19 21.24
N SER A 272 -15.17 -21.66 20.39
CA SER A 272 -16.22 -22.60 20.71
C SER A 272 -15.63 -23.92 21.23
N GLU A 273 -14.69 -24.51 20.49
CA GLU A 273 -14.04 -25.77 20.85
C GLU A 273 -13.23 -25.67 22.14
N ARG A 274 -12.54 -24.54 22.34
CA ARG A 274 -11.62 -24.40 23.48
C ARG A 274 -12.31 -24.07 24.79
N TYR A 275 -13.40 -23.30 24.76
CA TYR A 275 -14.10 -22.86 25.97
C TYR A 275 -15.42 -23.58 26.19
N ASP A 276 -15.71 -24.61 25.39
CA ASP A 276 -16.96 -25.37 25.42
C ASP A 276 -18.21 -24.45 25.37
N ILE A 277 -18.12 -23.40 24.57
CA ILE A 277 -19.22 -22.49 24.32
C ILE A 277 -19.83 -22.83 22.95
N PRO A 278 -21.14 -23.08 22.84
CA PRO A 278 -21.77 -23.39 21.56
C PRO A 278 -21.45 -22.32 20.50
N LEU A 279 -20.96 -22.73 19.33
CA LEU A 279 -20.61 -21.83 18.21
C LEU A 279 -21.76 -20.88 17.89
N LYS A 280 -22.99 -21.40 17.88
CA LYS A 280 -24.21 -20.59 17.69
C LYS A 280 -24.28 -19.40 18.64
N THR A 281 -23.99 -19.62 19.94
CA THR A 281 -23.99 -18.56 20.94
C THR A 281 -22.91 -17.50 20.66
N LEU A 282 -21.70 -17.89 20.23
CA LEU A 282 -20.65 -16.93 19.86
C LEU A 282 -21.02 -16.13 18.61
N VAL A 283 -21.66 -16.76 17.63
CA VAL A 283 -22.15 -16.06 16.42
C VAL A 283 -23.23 -15.05 16.80
N GLU A 284 -24.18 -15.43 17.65
CA GLU A 284 -25.25 -14.53 18.13
C GLU A 284 -24.69 -13.33 18.89
N VAL A 285 -23.73 -13.55 19.77
CA VAL A 285 -23.05 -12.48 20.53
C VAL A 285 -22.27 -11.55 19.60
N PHE A 286 -21.60 -12.09 18.59
CA PHE A 286 -20.88 -11.31 17.59
C PHE A 286 -21.84 -10.44 16.77
N VAL A 287 -22.92 -11.02 16.27
CA VAL A 287 -23.96 -10.31 15.48
C VAL A 287 -24.62 -9.23 16.35
N ALA A 288 -24.88 -9.51 17.62
CA ALA A 288 -25.42 -8.50 18.54
C ALA A 288 -24.48 -7.30 18.70
N GLY A 289 -23.14 -7.53 18.75
CA GLY A 289 -22.14 -6.47 18.76
C GLY A 289 -22.20 -5.61 17.49
N VAL A 290 -22.28 -6.23 16.32
CA VAL A 290 -22.40 -5.52 15.03
C VAL A 290 -23.67 -4.67 14.98
N MET A 291 -24.80 -5.24 15.37
CA MET A 291 -26.10 -4.55 15.35
C MET A 291 -26.15 -3.38 16.34
N ASN A 292 -25.55 -3.54 17.54
CA ASN A 292 -25.46 -2.45 18.51
C ASN A 292 -24.71 -1.23 17.93
N GLU A 293 -23.61 -1.46 17.24
CA GLU A 293 -22.86 -0.36 16.61
C GLU A 293 -23.63 0.28 15.45
N TYR A 294 -24.32 -0.53 14.65
CA TYR A 294 -25.16 -0.01 13.57
C TYR A 294 -26.29 0.89 14.09
N GLU A 295 -26.97 0.50 15.16
CA GLU A 295 -27.99 1.33 15.83
C GLU A 295 -27.42 2.64 16.36
N ASN A 296 -26.21 2.61 16.96
CA ASN A 296 -25.52 3.80 17.44
C ASN A 296 -25.21 4.77 16.29
N LEU A 297 -24.71 4.26 15.17
CA LEU A 297 -24.46 5.07 13.97
C LEU A 297 -25.74 5.69 13.39
N LEU A 298 -26.87 4.96 13.40
CA LEU A 298 -28.15 5.49 12.97
C LEU A 298 -28.66 6.61 13.90
N ARG A 299 -28.48 6.46 15.23
CA ARG A 299 -28.84 7.50 16.21
C ARG A 299 -28.03 8.77 15.99
N VAL A 300 -26.71 8.65 15.80
CA VAL A 300 -25.81 9.79 15.52
C VAL A 300 -26.21 10.49 14.22
N ARG A 301 -26.52 9.74 13.14
CA ARG A 301 -27.00 10.34 11.88
C ARG A 301 -28.32 11.08 12.05
N LYS A 302 -29.30 10.51 12.79
CA LYS A 302 -30.57 11.17 13.09
C LYS A 302 -30.38 12.45 13.93
N GLN A 303 -29.42 12.46 14.85
CA GLN A 303 -29.10 13.67 15.62
C GLN A 303 -28.45 14.73 14.73
N ALA A 304 -27.47 14.33 13.88
CA ALA A 304 -26.81 15.25 12.96
C ALA A 304 -27.76 15.87 11.92
N SER A 305 -28.77 15.11 11.45
CA SER A 305 -29.78 15.64 10.55
C SER A 305 -30.75 16.62 11.22
N ARG A 306 -30.99 16.51 12.55
CA ARG A 306 -31.81 17.45 13.34
C ARG A 306 -31.07 18.74 13.68
N VAL A 307 -29.72 18.75 13.66
CA VAL A 307 -28.87 19.90 13.97
C VAL A 307 -28.53 20.73 12.73
N ARG A 308 -28.84 20.28 11.52
CA ARG A 308 -28.75 21.14 10.33
C ARG A 308 -29.79 22.24 10.41
N PRO A 309 -29.40 23.51 10.56
CA PRO A 309 -30.35 24.60 10.55
C PRO A 309 -31.05 24.65 9.18
N ALA A 310 -32.37 24.89 9.20
CA ALA A 310 -33.25 25.05 8.04
C ALA A 310 -32.95 26.29 7.17
N GLY A 311 -31.69 26.71 7.09
CA GLY A 311 -31.27 27.98 6.50
C GLY A 311 -30.52 27.90 5.16
N ARG A 312 -30.55 26.76 4.45
CA ARG A 312 -29.82 26.66 3.15
C ARG A 312 -30.66 26.08 2.00
N ALA A 313 -31.96 26.22 2.04
CA ALA A 313 -32.87 25.75 0.96
C ALA A 313 -33.34 26.88 0.03
N SER A 314 -32.86 28.12 0.21
CA SER A 314 -33.32 29.27 -0.60
C SER A 314 -32.31 29.77 -1.64
N ASP A 315 -31.05 29.33 -1.63
CA ASP A 315 -30.05 29.88 -2.55
C ASP A 315 -29.75 29.00 -3.77
N GLU A 316 -30.30 27.76 -3.82
CA GLU A 316 -30.06 26.87 -5.01
C GLU A 316 -31.17 26.91 -6.06
N GLN A 317 -32.25 27.70 -5.87
CA GLN A 317 -33.38 27.78 -6.80
C GLN A 317 -33.33 29.01 -7.73
N GLU A 318 -32.43 29.94 -7.56
CA GLU A 318 -32.29 31.12 -8.43
C GLU A 318 -31.33 30.94 -9.61
N ASP A 319 -30.42 29.94 -9.58
CA ASP A 319 -29.41 29.75 -10.66
C ASP A 319 -29.87 28.84 -11.82
N ILE A 320 -31.10 28.29 -11.79
CA ILE A 320 -31.56 27.39 -12.86
C ILE A 320 -32.41 28.14 -13.93
N CYS A 321 -32.76 29.42 -13.75
CA CYS A 321 -33.63 30.17 -14.67
C CYS A 321 -32.89 31.07 -15.69
N ILE A 322 -31.55 31.12 -15.75
CA ILE A 322 -30.85 32.06 -16.66
C ILE A 322 -30.11 31.35 -17.82
N SER A 323 -30.34 30.04 -18.05
CA SER A 323 -29.65 29.30 -19.14
C SER A 323 -30.56 28.83 -20.28
N ASN A 324 -31.76 29.36 -20.43
CA ASN A 324 -32.64 29.08 -21.60
C ASN A 324 -33.28 30.37 -22.09
N SER A 325 -32.47 31.26 -22.69
CA SER A 325 -32.95 32.29 -23.63
C SER A 325 -31.83 32.67 -24.61
#